data_70bc861f02e3a33cb61f22c3dc410464
#
_entry.id   70bc861f02e3a33cb61f22c3dc410464
#
_cell.length_a   1.000
_cell.length_b   1.000
_cell.length_c   1.000
_cell.angle_alpha   90.00
_cell.angle_beta   90.00
_cell.angle_gamma   90.00
#
_symmetry.space_group_name_H-M   'P 1'
#
loop_
_entity.id
_entity.type
_entity.pdbx_description
1 polymer ?
#
loop_
_entity_poly.entity_id
_entity_poly.type
_entity_poly.pdbx_seq_one_letter_code
_entity_poly.pdbx_strand_id
1 'polypeptide(L)'
;MIINDAINEIIHNVQEVSRELDEETINEMMDIVISSKNIFVLGLGRSGLVAKAFAMRLMHLGFSVYVVGETITPAIHDDDCLVAISGSGETSYIISTANITDKRGAKIIAVTSYEESTLASLSDLVIPVKGRTKIDMEKDYITRQMGGKHQSLAPLGTLFEISTLIVLDGFIAELMNKMEKTEEDMKLKHNVLE
;
A
#
# COMPACT_ATOMS: atom_id res chain seq x y z
N MET A 1 23.90 10.86 -15.79
CA MET A 1 22.65 11.11 -16.58
C MET A 1 21.50 11.23 -15.59
N ILE A 2 20.60 12.17 -15.80
CA ILE A 2 19.44 12.38 -14.90
C ILE A 2 18.67 11.08 -14.57
N ILE A 3 18.52 10.18 -15.55
CA ILE A 3 17.85 8.90 -15.32
C ILE A 3 18.56 8.04 -14.27
N ASN A 4 19.90 7.98 -14.28
CA ASN A 4 20.66 7.21 -13.31
C ASN A 4 20.51 7.82 -11.91
N ASP A 5 20.52 9.14 -11.83
CA ASP A 5 20.43 9.87 -10.57
C ASP A 5 19.02 9.69 -9.96
N ALA A 6 17.97 9.75 -10.80
CA ALA A 6 16.59 9.47 -10.39
C ALA A 6 16.40 8.00 -9.93
N ILE A 7 17.00 7.03 -10.65
CA ILE A 7 16.96 5.62 -10.25
C ILE A 7 17.66 5.43 -8.91
N ASN A 8 18.83 6.04 -8.69
CA ASN A 8 19.55 5.95 -7.42
C ASN A 8 18.74 6.55 -6.25
N GLU A 9 18.05 7.66 -6.49
CA GLU A 9 17.14 8.27 -5.49
C GLU A 9 16.00 7.31 -5.12
N ILE A 10 15.38 6.65 -6.10
CA ILE A 10 14.31 5.67 -5.87
C ILE A 10 14.84 4.47 -5.09
N ILE A 11 15.99 3.90 -5.48
CA ILE A 11 16.61 2.77 -4.78
C ILE A 11 16.94 3.14 -3.33
N HIS A 12 17.49 4.33 -3.11
CA HIS A 12 17.81 4.81 -1.77
C HIS A 12 16.56 4.91 -0.90
N ASN A 13 15.47 5.49 -1.41
CA ASN A 13 14.20 5.58 -0.68
C ASN A 13 13.64 4.19 -0.32
N VAL A 14 13.68 3.23 -1.25
CA VAL A 14 13.27 1.84 -0.98
C VAL A 14 14.09 1.22 0.14
N GLN A 15 15.42 1.42 0.15
CA GLN A 15 16.29 0.91 1.19
C GLN A 15 16.01 1.54 2.55
N GLU A 16 15.70 2.84 2.61
CA GLU A 16 15.32 3.51 3.85
C GLU A 16 13.99 2.96 4.39
N VAL A 17 12.96 2.87 3.53
CA VAL A 17 11.68 2.27 3.91
C VAL A 17 11.86 0.84 4.42
N SER A 18 12.66 0.01 3.75
CA SER A 18 12.90 -1.37 4.17
C SER A 18 13.56 -1.49 5.57
N ARG A 19 14.39 -0.52 5.97
CA ARG A 19 15.00 -0.50 7.30
C ARG A 19 14.06 -0.07 8.41
N GLU A 20 13.03 0.67 8.06
CA GLU A 20 12.03 1.18 8.99
C GLU A 20 10.83 0.24 9.18
N LEU A 21 10.73 -0.81 8.35
CA LEU A 21 9.68 -1.82 8.52
C LEU A 21 9.88 -2.57 9.83
N ASP A 22 8.82 -2.60 10.62
CA ASP A 22 8.77 -3.28 11.90
C ASP A 22 8.17 -4.68 11.75
N GLU A 23 8.85 -5.68 12.32
CA GLU A 23 8.44 -7.08 12.21
C GLU A 23 7.08 -7.34 12.89
N GLU A 24 6.79 -6.68 14.01
CA GLU A 24 5.53 -6.83 14.73
C GLU A 24 4.37 -6.31 13.87
N THR A 25 4.52 -5.13 13.27
CA THR A 25 3.55 -4.53 12.35
C THR A 25 3.29 -5.41 11.12
N ILE A 26 4.33 -6.01 10.54
CA ILE A 26 4.16 -6.94 9.40
C ILE A 26 3.44 -8.22 9.83
N ASN A 27 3.74 -8.77 11.01
CA ASN A 27 3.06 -9.93 11.56
C ASN A 27 1.57 -9.64 11.81
N GLU A 28 1.24 -8.48 12.36
CA GLU A 28 -0.14 -8.05 12.59
C GLU A 28 -0.89 -7.90 11.25
N MET A 29 -0.26 -7.32 10.24
CA MET A 29 -0.84 -7.27 8.88
C MET A 29 -1.13 -8.66 8.34
N MET A 30 -0.21 -9.63 8.52
CA MET A 30 -0.44 -11.01 8.10
C MET A 30 -1.63 -11.64 8.83
N ASP A 31 -1.75 -11.43 10.13
CA ASP A 31 -2.83 -12.00 10.94
C ASP A 31 -4.20 -11.43 10.52
N ILE A 32 -4.29 -10.13 10.27
CA ILE A 32 -5.51 -9.49 9.73
C ILE A 32 -5.85 -10.08 8.35
N VAL A 33 -4.89 -10.15 7.43
CA VAL A 33 -5.11 -10.63 6.07
C VAL A 33 -5.53 -12.10 6.06
N ILE A 34 -4.86 -12.96 6.84
CA ILE A 34 -5.14 -14.40 6.88
C ILE A 34 -6.50 -14.70 7.54
N SER A 35 -6.88 -13.93 8.56
CA SER A 35 -8.15 -14.14 9.28
C SER A 35 -9.37 -13.55 8.56
N SER A 36 -9.16 -12.66 7.60
CA SER A 36 -10.26 -12.02 6.87
C SER A 36 -10.87 -12.96 5.83
N LYS A 37 -12.18 -12.93 5.73
CA LYS A 37 -12.93 -13.71 4.73
C LYS A 37 -12.74 -13.17 3.32
N ASN A 38 -12.83 -11.86 3.16
CA ASN A 38 -12.54 -11.17 1.92
C ASN A 38 -11.59 -10.00 2.19
N ILE A 39 -10.74 -9.72 1.22
CA ILE A 39 -9.79 -8.62 1.25
C ILE A 39 -10.20 -7.60 0.19
N PHE A 40 -10.48 -6.38 0.63
CA PHE A 40 -10.75 -5.27 -0.28
C PHE A 40 -9.49 -4.43 -0.41
N VAL A 41 -9.09 -4.08 -1.62
CA VAL A 41 -7.96 -3.21 -1.86
C VAL A 41 -8.42 -1.91 -2.50
N LEU A 42 -7.85 -0.79 -2.06
CA LEU A 42 -8.24 0.55 -2.53
C LEU A 42 -7.01 1.43 -2.72
N GLY A 43 -6.93 2.08 -3.84
CA GLY A 43 -6.01 3.15 -4.16
C GLY A 43 -6.54 3.96 -5.34
N LEU A 44 -6.07 5.19 -5.51
CA LEU A 44 -6.44 6.03 -6.65
C LEU A 44 -5.22 6.42 -7.49
N GLY A 45 -5.43 6.62 -8.79
CA GLY A 45 -4.33 6.95 -9.70
C GLY A 45 -3.27 5.85 -9.72
N ARG A 46 -2.00 6.24 -9.56
CA ARG A 46 -0.87 5.30 -9.54
C ARG A 46 -0.91 4.36 -8.32
N SER A 47 -1.35 4.85 -7.15
CA SER A 47 -1.59 3.99 -5.98
C SER A 47 -2.67 2.94 -6.24
N GLY A 48 -3.65 3.24 -7.11
CA GLY A 48 -4.63 2.26 -7.59
C GLY A 48 -4.00 1.14 -8.45
N LEU A 49 -2.97 1.45 -9.23
CA LEU A 49 -2.21 0.42 -9.97
C LEU A 49 -1.44 -0.49 -9.02
N VAL A 50 -0.84 0.07 -7.96
CA VAL A 50 -0.17 -0.70 -6.89
C VAL A 50 -1.18 -1.59 -6.17
N ALA A 51 -2.36 -1.06 -5.81
CA ALA A 51 -3.44 -1.84 -5.19
C ALA A 51 -3.87 -3.03 -6.05
N LYS A 52 -4.02 -2.83 -7.37
CA LYS A 52 -4.36 -3.91 -8.32
C LYS A 52 -3.25 -4.95 -8.43
N ALA A 53 -1.99 -4.54 -8.45
CA ALA A 53 -0.85 -5.46 -8.47
C ALA A 53 -0.85 -6.33 -7.20
N PHE A 54 -1.07 -5.73 -6.03
CA PHE A 54 -1.18 -6.44 -4.76
C PHE A 54 -2.39 -7.39 -4.73
N ALA A 55 -3.57 -6.94 -5.20
CA ALA A 55 -4.76 -7.79 -5.32
C ALA A 55 -4.50 -9.05 -6.14
N MET A 56 -3.79 -8.89 -7.27
CA MET A 56 -3.43 -10.01 -8.13
C MET A 56 -2.55 -11.04 -7.39
N ARG A 57 -1.56 -10.60 -6.61
CA ARG A 57 -0.71 -11.49 -5.82
C ARG A 57 -1.47 -12.23 -4.72
N LEU A 58 -2.33 -11.53 -3.99
CA LEU A 58 -3.21 -12.14 -2.98
C LEU A 58 -4.14 -13.19 -3.61
N MET A 59 -4.72 -12.90 -4.78
CA MET A 59 -5.54 -13.86 -5.53
C MET A 59 -4.73 -15.10 -5.93
N HIS A 60 -3.49 -14.95 -6.36
CA HIS A 60 -2.61 -16.08 -6.67
C HIS A 60 -2.32 -16.94 -5.44
N LEU A 61 -2.24 -16.36 -4.25
CA LEU A 61 -2.13 -17.11 -2.98
C LEU A 61 -3.43 -17.81 -2.58
N GLY A 62 -4.55 -17.48 -3.23
CA GLY A 62 -5.85 -18.13 -3.03
C GLY A 62 -6.82 -17.35 -2.16
N PHE A 63 -6.49 -16.10 -1.80
CA PHE A 63 -7.40 -15.23 -1.08
C PHE A 63 -8.58 -14.78 -1.96
N SER A 64 -9.71 -14.49 -1.32
CA SER A 64 -10.85 -13.81 -1.94
C SER A 64 -10.60 -12.31 -1.92
N VAL A 65 -10.28 -11.71 -3.07
CA VAL A 65 -9.83 -10.31 -3.16
C VAL A 65 -10.70 -9.52 -4.12
N TYR A 66 -11.01 -8.28 -3.73
CA TYR A 66 -11.80 -7.35 -4.53
C TYR A 66 -11.12 -5.98 -4.61
N VAL A 67 -11.12 -5.39 -5.78
CA VAL A 67 -10.65 -4.01 -5.97
C VAL A 67 -11.85 -3.07 -5.84
N VAL A 68 -11.83 -2.18 -4.86
CA VAL A 68 -12.92 -1.23 -4.65
C VAL A 68 -13.12 -0.35 -5.88
N GLY A 69 -14.37 -0.27 -6.34
CA GLY A 69 -14.74 0.46 -7.55
C GLY A 69 -14.89 -0.39 -8.81
N GLU A 70 -14.46 -1.67 -8.78
CA GLU A 70 -14.78 -2.61 -9.87
C GLU A 70 -16.23 -3.09 -9.76
N THR A 71 -16.85 -3.43 -10.91
CA THR A 71 -18.27 -3.77 -10.99
C THR A 71 -18.68 -5.01 -10.22
N ILE A 72 -17.74 -5.90 -9.92
CA ILE A 72 -17.95 -7.14 -9.17
C ILE A 72 -17.61 -7.03 -7.68
N THR A 73 -17.33 -5.82 -7.18
CA THR A 73 -17.03 -5.60 -5.76
C THR A 73 -18.29 -5.81 -4.92
N PRO A 74 -18.31 -6.79 -3.98
CA PRO A 74 -19.46 -7.03 -3.11
C PRO A 74 -19.52 -6.00 -1.96
N ALA A 75 -20.55 -6.10 -1.12
CA ALA A 75 -20.62 -5.34 0.12
C ALA A 75 -19.56 -5.84 1.11
N ILE A 76 -18.94 -4.93 1.86
CA ILE A 76 -17.99 -5.24 2.93
C ILE A 76 -18.75 -5.55 4.24
N HIS A 77 -18.25 -6.51 5.02
CA HIS A 77 -18.79 -7.00 6.28
C HIS A 77 -17.72 -6.99 7.37
N ASP A 78 -18.10 -7.28 8.61
CA ASP A 78 -17.25 -7.26 9.80
C ASP A 78 -16.16 -8.36 9.84
N ASP A 79 -16.32 -9.42 9.05
CA ASP A 79 -15.33 -10.49 8.86
C ASP A 79 -14.35 -10.23 7.68
N ASP A 80 -14.40 -9.04 7.09
CA ASP A 80 -13.56 -8.61 5.97
C ASP A 80 -12.46 -7.63 6.40
N CYS A 81 -11.51 -7.33 5.50
CA CYS A 81 -10.57 -6.22 5.69
C CYS A 81 -10.45 -5.34 4.44
N LEU A 82 -10.13 -4.05 4.67
CA LEU A 82 -9.78 -3.07 3.66
C LEU A 82 -8.29 -2.73 3.76
N VAL A 83 -7.53 -2.92 2.67
CA VAL A 83 -6.18 -2.38 2.51
C VAL A 83 -6.25 -1.12 1.67
N ALA A 84 -6.09 0.04 2.31
CA ALA A 84 -6.21 1.36 1.69
C ALA A 84 -4.83 1.98 1.46
N ILE A 85 -4.49 2.25 0.19
CA ILE A 85 -3.18 2.78 -0.23
C ILE A 85 -3.33 4.25 -0.62
N SER A 86 -2.77 5.13 0.22
CA SER A 86 -2.81 6.58 0.00
C SER A 86 -1.58 7.27 0.56
N GLY A 87 -0.68 7.73 -0.30
CA GLY A 87 0.55 8.39 0.14
C GLY A 87 0.31 9.58 1.05
N SER A 88 -0.71 10.40 0.80
CA SER A 88 -1.07 11.52 1.68
C SER A 88 -1.91 11.13 2.88
N GLY A 89 -2.64 10.02 2.79
CA GLY A 89 -3.68 9.65 3.75
C GLY A 89 -4.88 10.62 3.81
N GLU A 90 -4.96 11.61 2.89
CA GLU A 90 -5.96 12.67 2.90
C GLU A 90 -6.87 12.65 1.65
N THR A 91 -6.82 11.58 0.86
CA THR A 91 -7.64 11.48 -0.35
C THR A 91 -9.11 11.25 0.02
N SER A 92 -9.98 12.20 -0.27
CA SER A 92 -11.38 12.22 0.19
C SER A 92 -12.17 10.95 -0.12
N TYR A 93 -12.00 10.36 -1.31
CA TYR A 93 -12.68 9.11 -1.68
C TYR A 93 -12.22 7.94 -0.81
N ILE A 94 -10.90 7.84 -0.53
CA ILE A 94 -10.32 6.80 0.31
C ILE A 94 -10.80 6.95 1.76
N ILE A 95 -10.81 8.19 2.28
CA ILE A 95 -11.33 8.51 3.61
C ILE A 95 -12.82 8.17 3.72
N SER A 96 -13.63 8.52 2.70
CA SER A 96 -15.05 8.17 2.69
C SER A 96 -15.26 6.66 2.72
N THR A 97 -14.47 5.90 1.96
CA THR A 97 -14.56 4.43 1.95
C THR A 97 -14.11 3.84 3.28
N ALA A 98 -13.01 4.34 3.87
CA ALA A 98 -12.56 3.92 5.20
C ALA A 98 -13.62 4.16 6.28
N ASN A 99 -14.28 5.33 6.28
CA ASN A 99 -15.39 5.61 7.20
C ASN A 99 -16.58 4.66 7.02
N ILE A 100 -16.86 4.21 5.80
CA ILE A 100 -17.93 3.21 5.56
C ILE A 100 -17.48 1.85 6.09
N THR A 101 -16.22 1.48 5.88
CA THR A 101 -15.61 0.23 6.35
C THR A 101 -15.64 0.16 7.88
N ASP A 102 -15.20 1.22 8.57
CA ASP A 102 -15.23 1.34 10.02
C ASP A 102 -16.65 1.14 10.59
N LYS A 103 -17.65 1.83 10.00
CA LYS A 103 -19.06 1.68 10.39
C LYS A 103 -19.62 0.27 10.17
N ARG A 104 -18.99 -0.53 9.31
CA ARG A 104 -19.35 -1.94 9.08
C ARG A 104 -18.63 -2.89 10.01
N GLY A 105 -17.65 -2.41 10.79
CA GLY A 105 -16.86 -3.20 11.72
C GLY A 105 -15.74 -4.02 11.08
N ALA A 106 -15.47 -3.81 9.78
CA ALA A 106 -14.37 -4.47 9.09
C ALA A 106 -13.03 -3.84 9.45
N LYS A 107 -11.96 -4.62 9.42
CA LYS A 107 -10.61 -4.13 9.69
C LYS A 107 -10.08 -3.23 8.58
N ILE A 108 -9.32 -2.20 8.97
CA ILE A 108 -8.71 -1.25 8.03
C ILE A 108 -7.19 -1.25 8.21
N ILE A 109 -6.48 -1.54 7.14
CA ILE A 109 -5.02 -1.41 7.03
C ILE A 109 -4.73 -0.20 6.15
N ALA A 110 -4.07 0.82 6.70
CA ALA A 110 -3.60 1.97 5.94
C ALA A 110 -2.16 1.79 5.49
N VAL A 111 -1.89 1.98 4.20
CA VAL A 111 -0.53 2.13 3.67
C VAL A 111 -0.36 3.58 3.28
N THR A 112 0.45 4.33 4.05
CA THR A 112 0.56 5.80 3.90
C THR A 112 1.95 6.30 4.27
N SER A 113 2.31 7.51 3.81
CA SER A 113 3.55 8.19 4.24
C SER A 113 3.39 8.95 5.57
N TYR A 114 2.16 9.14 6.06
CA TYR A 114 1.87 9.95 7.25
C TYR A 114 1.01 9.19 8.25
N GLU A 115 1.63 8.80 9.34
CA GLU A 115 1.00 8.08 10.45
C GLU A 115 -0.03 8.92 11.22
N GLU A 116 0.03 10.25 11.07
CA GLU A 116 -0.91 11.20 11.67
C GLU A 116 -2.03 11.65 10.69
N SER A 117 -2.14 10.99 9.51
CA SER A 117 -3.16 11.32 8.52
C SER A 117 -4.57 10.92 8.95
N THR A 118 -5.57 11.51 8.29
CA THR A 118 -6.98 11.13 8.52
C THR A 118 -7.22 9.65 8.26
N LEU A 119 -6.62 9.07 7.20
CA LEU A 119 -6.72 7.65 6.92
C LEU A 119 -6.11 6.81 8.04
N ALA A 120 -4.91 7.17 8.50
CA ALA A 120 -4.23 6.47 9.60
C ALA A 120 -5.06 6.47 10.89
N SER A 121 -5.71 7.60 11.22
CA SER A 121 -6.56 7.71 12.42
C SER A 121 -7.85 6.86 12.37
N LEU A 122 -8.27 6.43 11.17
CA LEU A 122 -9.42 5.56 10.95
C LEU A 122 -9.03 4.08 10.87
N SER A 123 -7.74 3.76 10.88
CA SER A 123 -7.24 2.41 10.60
C SER A 123 -6.90 1.65 11.87
N ASP A 124 -7.11 0.34 11.83
CA ASP A 124 -6.69 -0.58 12.90
C ASP A 124 -5.17 -0.79 12.85
N LEU A 125 -4.57 -0.75 11.65
CA LEU A 125 -3.14 -0.92 11.44
C LEU A 125 -2.63 0.07 10.40
N VAL A 126 -1.47 0.66 10.65
CA VAL A 126 -0.78 1.56 9.72
C VAL A 126 0.54 0.95 9.30
N ILE A 127 0.75 0.83 7.98
CA ILE A 127 2.04 0.47 7.38
C ILE A 127 2.67 1.75 6.85
N PRO A 128 3.67 2.30 7.54
CA PRO A 128 4.31 3.54 7.12
C PRO A 128 5.24 3.29 5.93
N VAL A 129 4.96 3.92 4.80
CA VAL A 129 5.82 3.89 3.62
C VAL A 129 6.20 5.31 3.27
N LYS A 130 7.37 5.75 3.71
CA LYS A 130 7.85 7.09 3.45
C LYS A 130 8.09 7.32 1.96
N GLY A 131 7.62 8.45 1.46
CA GLY A 131 7.82 8.87 0.10
C GLY A 131 7.30 10.28 -0.12
N ARG A 132 7.80 10.97 -1.14
CA ARG A 132 7.37 12.33 -1.46
C ARG A 132 5.96 12.36 -2.01
N THR A 133 5.08 13.09 -1.33
CA THR A 133 3.66 13.25 -1.69
C THR A 133 3.33 14.70 -2.06
N LYS A 134 2.07 14.96 -2.46
CA LYS A 134 1.60 16.33 -2.77
C LYS A 134 1.66 17.25 -1.56
N ILE A 135 1.48 16.75 -0.35
CA ILE A 135 1.54 17.54 0.89
C ILE A 135 2.95 18.09 1.12
N ASP A 136 3.98 17.32 0.77
CA ASP A 136 5.37 17.77 0.90
C ASP A 136 5.70 18.94 -0.02
N MET A 137 5.03 19.07 -1.16
CA MET A 137 5.24 20.20 -2.06
C MET A 137 4.83 21.54 -1.45
N GLU A 138 3.76 21.57 -0.65
CA GLU A 138 3.30 22.80 -0.02
C GLU A 138 4.19 23.21 1.15
N LYS A 139 4.63 22.24 1.97
CA LYS A 139 5.52 22.50 3.11
C LYS A 139 6.97 22.79 2.69
N ASP A 140 7.41 22.21 1.60
CA ASP A 140 8.82 22.14 1.18
C ASP A 140 9.32 23.44 0.52
N TYR A 141 8.45 24.29 -0.04
CA TYR A 141 8.88 25.49 -0.76
C TYR A 141 9.66 26.46 0.13
N ILE A 142 9.20 26.68 1.36
CA ILE A 142 9.84 27.58 2.33
C ILE A 142 11.09 26.92 2.94
N THR A 143 11.00 25.65 3.29
CA THR A 143 12.09 24.89 3.92
C THR A 143 13.27 24.69 2.96
N ARG A 144 13.01 24.52 1.66
CA ARG A 144 14.05 24.36 0.62
C ARG A 144 14.82 25.64 0.33
N GLN A 145 14.15 26.80 0.29
CA GLN A 145 14.85 28.08 0.12
C GLN A 145 15.82 28.36 1.25
N MET A 146 15.54 27.85 2.46
CA MET A 146 16.38 28.05 3.63
C MET A 146 17.44 26.97 3.85
N GLY A 147 17.26 25.75 3.28
CA GLY A 147 18.09 24.58 3.59
C GLY A 147 19.02 24.07 2.47
N GLY A 148 19.01 24.68 1.27
CA GLY A 148 19.89 24.28 0.16
C GLY A 148 19.70 22.85 -0.34
N LYS A 149 18.56 22.18 -0.06
CA LYS A 149 18.29 20.81 -0.48
C LYS A 149 17.97 20.75 -1.97
N HIS A 150 18.60 19.78 -2.66
CA HIS A 150 18.35 19.52 -4.07
C HIS A 150 16.89 19.09 -4.30
N GLN A 151 16.34 19.54 -5.43
CA GLN A 151 15.01 19.12 -5.86
C GLN A 151 15.06 17.63 -6.22
N SER A 152 14.09 16.85 -5.71
CA SER A 152 13.96 15.43 -6.08
C SER A 152 13.86 15.30 -7.59
N LEU A 153 14.60 14.36 -8.15
CA LEU A 153 14.59 14.01 -9.59
C LEU A 153 13.47 13.01 -9.91
N ALA A 154 13.01 12.27 -8.92
CA ALA A 154 11.89 11.35 -9.07
C ALA A 154 10.58 12.14 -9.26
N PRO A 155 9.74 11.81 -10.25
CA PRO A 155 8.43 12.42 -10.41
C PRO A 155 7.58 12.29 -9.14
N LEU A 156 6.68 13.26 -8.91
CA LEU A 156 5.84 13.29 -7.74
C LEU A 156 5.04 11.99 -7.56
N GLY A 157 5.08 11.43 -6.36
CA GLY A 157 4.42 10.18 -5.99
C GLY A 157 5.27 8.94 -6.25
N THR A 158 6.25 9.00 -7.15
CA THR A 158 7.06 7.83 -7.55
C THR A 158 7.74 7.14 -6.35
N LEU A 159 8.33 7.91 -5.43
CA LEU A 159 9.02 7.34 -4.27
C LEU A 159 8.06 6.53 -3.39
N PHE A 160 6.88 7.08 -3.09
CA PHE A 160 5.84 6.36 -2.34
C PHE A 160 5.35 5.11 -3.07
N GLU A 161 4.96 5.26 -4.34
CA GLU A 161 4.29 4.20 -5.09
C GLU A 161 5.22 3.02 -5.39
N ILE A 162 6.48 3.28 -5.76
CA ILE A 162 7.47 2.21 -6.00
C ILE A 162 7.85 1.53 -4.69
N SER A 163 8.09 2.28 -3.62
CA SER A 163 8.37 1.68 -2.31
C SER A 163 7.19 0.85 -1.81
N THR A 164 5.95 1.34 -1.96
CA THR A 164 4.76 0.58 -1.59
C THR A 164 4.64 -0.72 -2.38
N LEU A 165 4.87 -0.68 -3.69
CA LEU A 165 4.83 -1.90 -4.52
C LEU A 165 5.85 -2.94 -4.03
N ILE A 166 7.08 -2.51 -3.74
CA ILE A 166 8.15 -3.41 -3.26
C ILE A 166 7.86 -3.94 -1.86
N VAL A 167 7.35 -3.10 -0.95
CA VAL A 167 6.95 -3.52 0.41
C VAL A 167 5.84 -4.57 0.34
N LEU A 168 4.82 -4.35 -0.50
CA LEU A 168 3.72 -5.29 -0.65
C LEU A 168 4.15 -6.59 -1.34
N ASP A 169 5.07 -6.56 -2.30
CA ASP A 169 5.65 -7.80 -2.86
C ASP A 169 6.52 -8.53 -1.82
N GLY A 170 7.27 -7.82 -0.97
CA GLY A 170 7.96 -8.39 0.19
C GLY A 170 6.97 -9.03 1.19
N PHE A 171 5.86 -8.37 1.48
CA PHE A 171 4.79 -8.91 2.31
C PHE A 171 4.17 -10.19 1.71
N ILE A 172 4.01 -10.27 0.38
CA ILE A 172 3.58 -11.51 -0.28
C ILE A 172 4.59 -12.65 -0.03
N ALA A 173 5.90 -12.36 -0.05
CA ALA A 173 6.90 -13.38 0.26
C ALA A 173 6.80 -13.90 1.71
N GLU A 174 6.52 -13.01 2.68
CA GLU A 174 6.25 -13.41 4.08
C GLU A 174 4.96 -14.26 4.19
N LEU A 175 3.89 -13.87 3.50
CA LEU A 175 2.66 -14.67 3.45
C LEU A 175 2.90 -16.06 2.84
N MET A 176 3.69 -16.15 1.76
CA MET A 176 4.06 -17.42 1.16
C MET A 176 4.77 -18.33 2.18
N ASN A 177 5.73 -17.78 2.90
CA ASN A 177 6.46 -18.49 3.94
C ASN A 177 5.53 -18.94 5.08
N LYS A 178 4.70 -18.03 5.62
CA LYS A 178 3.76 -18.33 6.72
C LYS A 178 2.69 -19.34 6.34
N MET A 179 2.23 -19.34 5.08
CA MET A 179 1.22 -20.24 4.55
C MET A 179 1.79 -21.51 3.93
N GLU A 180 3.11 -21.71 3.96
CA GLU A 180 3.82 -22.81 3.31
C GLU A 180 3.48 -22.96 1.81
N LYS A 181 3.30 -21.81 1.12
CA LYS A 181 2.99 -21.76 -0.31
C LYS A 181 4.24 -21.59 -1.16
N THR A 182 4.25 -22.26 -2.30
CA THR A 182 5.33 -22.22 -3.28
C THR A 182 4.94 -21.38 -4.52
N GLU A 183 5.92 -21.05 -5.35
CA GLU A 183 5.63 -20.44 -6.66
C GLU A 183 4.78 -21.35 -7.56
N GLU A 184 4.88 -22.66 -7.40
CA GLU A 184 4.06 -23.62 -8.15
C GLU A 184 2.60 -23.53 -7.76
N ASP A 185 2.30 -23.36 -6.45
CA ASP A 185 0.93 -23.14 -5.97
C ASP A 185 0.34 -21.86 -6.56
N MET A 186 1.13 -20.80 -6.65
CA MET A 186 0.69 -19.54 -7.27
C MET A 186 0.45 -19.69 -8.77
N LYS A 187 1.28 -20.46 -9.48
CA LYS A 187 1.11 -20.73 -10.92
C LYS A 187 -0.21 -21.44 -11.24
N LEU A 188 -0.71 -22.30 -10.35
CA LEU A 188 -2.00 -22.96 -10.52
C LEU A 188 -3.20 -21.98 -10.55
N LYS A 189 -3.03 -20.79 -9.97
CA LYS A 189 -4.02 -19.70 -9.97
C LYS A 189 -3.75 -18.65 -11.03
N HIS A 190 -2.65 -18.76 -11.75
CA HIS A 190 -2.31 -17.84 -12.82
C HIS A 190 -3.28 -17.96 -13.98
N ASN A 191 -3.59 -16.84 -14.62
CA ASN A 191 -4.49 -16.80 -15.77
C ASN A 191 -3.93 -17.67 -16.91
N VAL A 192 -4.78 -18.54 -17.46
CA VAL A 192 -4.46 -19.41 -18.63
C VAL A 192 -5.17 -18.94 -19.90
N LEU A 193 -5.87 -17.80 -19.83
CA LEU A 193 -6.63 -17.23 -20.95
C LEU A 193 -5.87 -16.10 -21.67
N GLU A 194 -4.64 -15.81 -21.26
CA GLU A 194 -3.72 -14.86 -21.88
C GLU A 194 -2.72 -15.57 -22.78
#